data_f62d93953648b5b279aa147090537a1c
#
_entry.id   f62d93953648b5b279aa147090537a1c
#
_cell.length_a   1.000
_cell.length_b   1.000
_cell.length_c   1.000
_cell.angle_alpha   90.00
_cell.angle_beta   90.00
_cell.angle_gamma   90.00
#
_symmetry.space_group_name_H-M   'P 1'
#
loop_
_entity.id
_entity.type
_entity.pdbx_description
1 polymer ?
#
loop_
_entity_poly.entity_id
_entity_poly.type
_entity_poly.pdbx_seq_one_letter_code
_entity_poly.pdbx_strand_id
1 'polypeptide(L)'
;MANKKKGATSTKRQVGKLSPQHRFFLNPYPDLRYSTCPQCNGLTKLRKNPFLVFISPQFPTVLNMTGRYCPVCDLLILHQDKLEQLLVAACELHGHPEVIGNEYVVAGIVERSYFRETSSGKIPQGSLFDYLHDFKQHVTFEPSRWVWGPADAPQDVPKDPTRH
;
A
#
# COMPACT_ATOMS: atom_id res chain seq x y z
N MET A 1 -12.45 29.24 -13.94
CA MET A 1 -12.17 28.71 -13.94
C MET A 1 -11.86 27.92 -13.69
N ALA A 2 -11.81 27.58 -13.90
CA ALA A 2 -11.47 26.77 -13.70
C ALA A 2 -11.19 25.91 -13.55
N ASN A 3 -11.06 25.78 -13.58
CA ASN A 3 -10.70 24.95 -13.39
C ASN A 3 -10.79 24.08 -13.18
N LYS A 4 -11.15 24.12 -13.39
CA LYS A 4 -11.22 23.37 -13.21
C LYS A 4 -11.08 22.44 -13.09
N LYS A 5 -11.09 22.36 -13.36
CA LYS A 5 -10.90 21.52 -13.35
C LYS A 5 -10.51 20.77 -12.86
N LYS A 6 -10.47 20.77 -12.82
CA LYS A 6 -10.10 20.10 -12.43
C LYS A 6 -10.20 19.32 -11.92
N GLY A 7 -10.32 19.32 -11.88
CA GLY A 7 -10.49 18.66 -11.47
C GLY A 7 -10.76 17.79 -11.23
N ALA A 8 -10.94 17.76 -11.53
CA ALA A 8 -11.28 16.93 -11.36
C ALA A 8 -10.96 16.01 -11.22
N THR A 9 -10.79 16.13 -11.39
CA THR A 9 -10.51 15.10 -11.30
C THR A 9 -10.28 14.35 -10.36
N SER A 10 -10.03 14.59 -10.19
CA SER A 10 -9.88 13.66 -9.42
C SER A 10 -10.77 13.41 -8.44
N THR A 11 -11.21 13.52 -8.60
CA THR A 11 -12.28 12.79 -8.06
C THR A 11 -12.00 12.12 -6.78
N LYS A 12 -10.78 11.86 -6.47
CA LYS A 12 -10.43 11.17 -5.27
C LYS A 12 -10.45 12.12 -4.10
N ARG A 13 -11.24 11.77 -3.09
CA ARG A 13 -11.33 12.55 -1.90
C ARG A 13 -10.15 12.28 -1.00
N GLN A 14 -9.53 13.32 -0.48
CA GLN A 14 -8.46 13.16 0.48
C GLN A 14 -9.07 12.90 1.85
N VAL A 15 -8.64 11.81 2.50
CA VAL A 15 -9.13 11.43 3.81
C VAL A 15 -8.28 12.05 4.90
N GLY A 16 -6.97 11.98 4.76
CA GLY A 16 -6.04 12.53 5.73
C GLY A 16 -5.87 14.01 5.55
N LYS A 17 -5.44 14.70 6.60
CA LYS A 17 -5.24 16.15 6.55
C LYS A 17 -3.85 16.54 6.14
N LEU A 18 -2.91 15.60 6.14
CA LEU A 18 -1.55 15.88 5.73
C LEU A 18 -1.42 15.69 4.22
N SER A 19 -0.36 16.25 3.65
CA SER A 19 -0.13 16.16 2.21
C SER A 19 0.00 14.70 1.79
N PRO A 20 -0.60 14.31 0.66
CA PRO A 20 -0.46 12.95 0.19
C PRO A 20 0.99 12.58 -0.07
N GLN A 21 1.33 11.33 0.21
CA GLN A 21 2.67 10.79 0.03
C GLN A 21 2.61 9.45 -0.67
N HIS A 22 3.50 9.27 -1.61
CA HIS A 22 3.79 7.99 -2.24
C HIS A 22 2.64 7.46 -3.11
N ARG A 23 3.04 6.78 -4.16
CA ARG A 23 2.15 5.92 -4.92
C ARG A 23 2.17 4.55 -4.27
N PHE A 24 1.09 3.81 -4.38
CA PHE A 24 0.93 2.57 -3.63
C PHE A 24 0.50 1.44 -4.54
N PHE A 25 1.16 0.29 -4.37
CA PHE A 25 0.81 -0.94 -5.05
C PHE A 25 0.66 -2.05 -4.03
N LEU A 26 -0.54 -2.63 -3.96
CA LEU A 26 -0.77 -3.81 -3.12
C LEU A 26 -0.52 -5.03 -4.00
N ASN A 27 0.61 -5.69 -3.75
CA ASN A 27 1.08 -6.79 -4.57
C ASN A 27 0.29 -8.07 -4.25
N PRO A 28 -0.54 -8.54 -5.20
CA PRO A 28 -1.32 -9.77 -4.95
C PRO A 28 -0.58 -11.04 -5.34
N TYR A 29 0.64 -10.94 -5.84
CA TYR A 29 1.38 -12.07 -6.37
C TYR A 29 2.30 -12.64 -5.29
N PRO A 30 1.95 -13.77 -4.68
CA PRO A 30 2.70 -14.24 -3.50
C PRO A 30 4.15 -14.60 -3.81
N ASP A 31 4.45 -14.98 -5.05
CA ASP A 31 5.81 -15.38 -5.42
C ASP A 31 6.66 -14.24 -5.91
N LEU A 32 6.11 -13.05 -6.05
CA LEU A 32 6.86 -11.88 -6.54
C LEU A 32 7.19 -10.96 -5.38
N ARG A 33 8.47 -10.68 -5.21
CA ARG A 33 8.93 -9.84 -4.12
C ARG A 33 9.14 -8.39 -4.52
N TYR A 34 9.26 -8.13 -5.81
CA TYR A 34 9.52 -6.78 -6.32
C TYR A 34 10.76 -6.16 -5.67
N SER A 35 11.82 -6.96 -5.61
CA SER A 35 13.11 -6.42 -5.21
C SER A 35 13.63 -5.41 -6.22
N THR A 36 13.11 -5.45 -7.45
CA THR A 36 13.27 -4.37 -8.42
C THR A 36 11.90 -3.79 -8.71
N CYS A 37 11.89 -2.49 -9.02
CA CYS A 37 10.64 -1.78 -9.24
C CYS A 37 9.97 -2.25 -10.53
N PRO A 38 8.68 -2.56 -10.48
CA PRO A 38 7.98 -2.99 -11.70
C PRO A 38 7.86 -1.89 -12.75
N GLN A 39 8.10 -0.64 -12.38
CA GLN A 39 7.95 0.47 -13.30
C GLN A 39 9.27 0.90 -13.91
N CYS A 40 10.34 1.04 -13.10
CA CYS A 40 11.59 1.58 -13.59
C CYS A 40 12.74 0.57 -13.56
N ASN A 41 12.52 -0.62 -13.01
CA ASN A 41 13.53 -1.68 -12.87
C ASN A 41 14.67 -1.31 -11.93
N GLY A 42 14.56 -0.21 -11.20
CA GLY A 42 15.55 0.14 -10.18
C GLY A 42 15.37 -0.73 -8.94
N LEU A 43 16.40 -0.77 -8.11
CA LEU A 43 16.34 -1.54 -6.88
C LEU A 43 15.39 -0.87 -5.90
N THR A 44 14.58 -1.69 -5.24
CA THR A 44 13.72 -1.21 -4.18
C THR A 44 14.41 -1.39 -2.83
N LYS A 45 13.95 -0.63 -1.85
CA LYS A 45 14.46 -0.68 -0.48
C LYS A 45 13.37 -1.20 0.44
N LEU A 46 13.78 -1.82 1.52
CA LEU A 46 12.84 -2.15 2.58
C LEU A 46 12.50 -0.89 3.36
N ARG A 47 11.23 -0.71 3.66
CA ARG A 47 10.80 0.45 4.43
C ARG A 47 9.62 0.06 5.29
N LYS A 48 9.69 0.41 6.58
CA LYS A 48 8.64 0.11 7.54
C LYS A 48 7.86 1.37 7.84
N ASN A 49 6.55 1.26 7.76
CA ASN A 49 5.66 2.40 7.99
C ASN A 49 4.37 1.93 8.66
N PRO A 50 3.71 2.84 9.41
CA PRO A 50 2.36 2.54 9.90
C PRO A 50 1.36 2.85 8.79
N PHE A 51 0.64 1.83 8.35
CA PHE A 51 -0.35 1.95 7.28
C PHE A 51 -1.73 1.95 7.87
N LEU A 52 -2.58 2.87 7.40
CA LEU A 52 -3.98 2.88 7.79
C LEU A 52 -4.77 2.04 6.83
N VAL A 53 -5.50 1.06 7.36
CA VAL A 53 -6.37 0.17 6.60
C VAL A 53 -7.78 0.37 7.09
N PHE A 54 -8.70 0.62 6.16
CA PHE A 54 -10.12 0.66 6.46
C PHE A 54 -10.76 -0.65 6.06
N ILE A 55 -11.41 -1.29 7.01
CA ILE A 55 -12.16 -2.52 6.74
C ILE A 55 -13.64 -2.17 6.76
N SER A 56 -14.37 -2.61 5.75
CA SER A 56 -15.80 -2.32 5.68
C SER A 56 -16.54 -2.86 6.90
N PRO A 57 -17.54 -2.14 7.40
CA PRO A 57 -18.09 -0.91 6.86
C PRO A 57 -17.29 0.35 7.24
N GLN A 58 -16.65 0.41 8.39
CA GLN A 58 -15.96 1.62 8.83
C GLN A 58 -14.97 1.32 9.94
N PHE A 59 -14.25 0.24 9.84
CA PHE A 59 -13.32 -0.14 10.88
C PHE A 59 -11.88 0.24 10.48
N PRO A 60 -11.30 1.29 11.09
CA PRO A 60 -9.92 1.66 10.80
C PRO A 60 -8.95 0.89 11.69
N THR A 61 -7.84 0.49 11.11
CA THR A 61 -6.76 -0.11 11.88
C THR A 61 -5.43 0.31 11.30
N VAL A 62 -4.42 0.45 12.16
CA VAL A 62 -3.09 0.85 11.74
C VAL A 62 -2.16 -0.33 11.88
N LEU A 63 -1.51 -0.69 10.79
CA LEU A 63 -0.57 -1.80 10.77
C LEU A 63 0.83 -1.27 10.49
N ASN A 64 1.75 -1.52 11.42
CA ASN A 64 3.15 -1.13 11.23
C ASN A 64 3.87 -2.29 10.56
N MET A 65 4.12 -2.17 9.26
CA MET A 65 4.70 -3.28 8.51
C MET A 65 5.71 -2.80 7.49
N THR A 66 6.55 -3.74 7.06
CA THR A 66 7.62 -3.47 6.12
C THR A 66 7.16 -3.79 4.71
N GLY A 67 7.43 -2.85 3.80
CA GLY A 67 7.22 -3.05 2.38
C GLY A 67 8.46 -2.72 1.60
N ARG A 68 8.32 -2.67 0.29
CA ARG A 68 9.35 -2.25 -0.62
C ARG A 68 9.06 -0.84 -1.10
N TYR A 69 10.12 -0.07 -1.31
CA TYR A 69 9.97 1.31 -1.74
C TYR A 69 10.95 1.62 -2.86
N CYS A 70 10.43 2.17 -3.95
CA CYS A 70 11.25 2.67 -5.05
C CYS A 70 11.37 4.19 -4.90
N PRO A 71 12.57 4.70 -4.62
CA PRO A 71 12.71 6.15 -4.46
C PRO A 71 12.60 6.93 -5.78
N VAL A 72 12.88 6.27 -6.89
CA VAL A 72 12.78 6.93 -8.20
C VAL A 72 11.32 7.17 -8.58
N CYS A 73 10.48 6.16 -8.39
CA CYS A 73 9.08 6.25 -8.76
C CYS A 73 8.18 6.68 -7.62
N ASP A 74 8.75 6.83 -6.42
CA ASP A 74 7.98 7.15 -5.22
C ASP A 74 6.86 6.13 -5.02
N LEU A 75 7.22 4.85 -5.13
CA LEU A 75 6.25 3.75 -5.13
C LEU A 75 6.49 2.87 -3.92
N LEU A 76 5.47 2.72 -3.09
CA LEU A 76 5.45 1.77 -1.99
C LEU A 76 4.71 0.52 -2.41
N ILE A 77 5.28 -0.63 -2.09
CA ILE A 77 4.72 -1.93 -2.45
C ILE A 77 4.56 -2.75 -1.18
N LEU A 78 3.33 -3.14 -0.89
CA LEU A 78 3.06 -4.07 0.20
C LEU A 78 2.63 -5.40 -0.36
N HIS A 79 3.07 -6.47 0.30
CA HIS A 79 2.68 -7.82 -0.08
C HIS A 79 1.30 -8.11 0.52
N GLN A 80 0.35 -8.44 -0.33
CA GLN A 80 -1.04 -8.60 0.12
C GLN A 80 -1.19 -9.71 1.15
N ASP A 81 -0.53 -10.86 0.94
CA ASP A 81 -0.63 -11.97 1.88
C ASP A 81 -0.15 -11.57 3.26
N LYS A 82 0.97 -10.85 3.33
CA LYS A 82 1.50 -10.43 4.62
C LYS A 82 0.62 -9.40 5.29
N LEU A 83 0.08 -8.49 4.48
CA LEU A 83 -0.86 -7.51 5.01
C LEU A 83 -2.06 -8.21 5.62
N GLU A 84 -2.62 -9.18 4.92
CA GLU A 84 -3.84 -9.84 5.39
C GLU A 84 -3.59 -10.68 6.63
N GLN A 85 -2.41 -11.31 6.73
CA GLN A 85 -2.06 -12.03 7.95
C GLN A 85 -2.02 -11.09 9.15
N LEU A 86 -1.39 -9.93 9.00
CA LEU A 86 -1.34 -8.94 10.06
C LEU A 86 -2.72 -8.38 10.37
N LEU A 87 -3.54 -8.21 9.34
CA LEU A 87 -4.87 -7.65 9.50
C LEU A 87 -5.75 -8.60 10.31
N VAL A 88 -5.68 -9.89 10.03
CA VAL A 88 -6.41 -10.89 10.81
C VAL A 88 -5.97 -10.84 12.26
N ALA A 89 -4.66 -10.84 12.50
CA ALA A 89 -4.14 -10.80 13.85
C ALA A 89 -4.59 -9.55 14.61
N ALA A 90 -4.59 -8.41 13.92
CA ALA A 90 -5.00 -7.16 14.54
C ALA A 90 -6.49 -7.18 14.90
N CYS A 91 -7.32 -7.69 14.01
CA CYS A 91 -8.75 -7.77 14.28
C CYS A 91 -9.05 -8.67 15.46
N GLU A 92 -8.35 -9.80 15.55
CA GLU A 92 -8.53 -10.71 16.66
C GLU A 92 -8.05 -10.08 17.98
N LEU A 93 -6.90 -9.45 17.94
CA LEU A 93 -6.33 -8.83 19.12
C LEU A 93 -7.22 -7.73 19.67
N HIS A 94 -7.85 -6.95 18.81
CA HIS A 94 -8.69 -5.84 19.21
C HIS A 94 -10.15 -6.23 19.44
N GLY A 95 -10.47 -7.52 19.32
CA GLY A 95 -11.81 -7.99 19.63
C GLY A 95 -12.84 -7.73 18.56
N HIS A 96 -12.42 -7.64 17.30
CA HIS A 96 -13.33 -7.40 16.19
C HIS A 96 -13.19 -8.45 15.10
N PRO A 97 -13.34 -9.75 15.45
CA PRO A 97 -13.23 -10.80 14.43
C PRO A 97 -14.35 -10.74 13.40
N GLU A 98 -15.43 -10.05 13.70
CA GLU A 98 -16.59 -10.01 12.79
C GLU A 98 -16.27 -9.30 11.48
N VAL A 99 -15.23 -8.46 11.42
CA VAL A 99 -14.89 -7.77 10.18
C VAL A 99 -13.87 -8.53 9.34
N ILE A 100 -13.34 -9.64 9.83
CA ILE A 100 -12.40 -10.45 9.08
C ILE A 100 -13.11 -11.01 7.84
N GLY A 101 -12.49 -10.84 6.69
CA GLY A 101 -13.07 -11.26 5.41
C GLY A 101 -13.82 -10.17 4.68
N ASN A 102 -14.07 -9.05 5.33
CA ASN A 102 -14.72 -7.93 4.67
C ASN A 102 -13.74 -7.21 3.74
N GLU A 103 -14.29 -6.44 2.82
CA GLU A 103 -13.46 -5.63 1.94
C GLU A 103 -12.66 -4.61 2.74
N TYR A 104 -11.48 -4.30 2.24
CA TYR A 104 -10.64 -3.30 2.89
C TYR A 104 -9.91 -2.48 1.85
N VAL A 105 -9.42 -1.33 2.27
CA VAL A 105 -8.57 -0.48 1.44
C VAL A 105 -7.43 0.05 2.31
N VAL A 106 -6.23 0.10 1.73
CA VAL A 106 -5.09 0.71 2.40
C VAL A 106 -5.09 2.18 2.02
N ALA A 107 -5.37 3.04 2.99
CA ALA A 107 -5.65 4.44 2.72
C ALA A 107 -4.40 5.29 2.63
N GLY A 108 -3.40 5.02 3.46
CA GLY A 108 -2.23 5.87 3.48
C GLY A 108 -1.30 5.51 4.63
N ILE A 109 -0.43 6.45 4.94
CA ILE A 109 0.59 6.29 5.98
C ILE A 109 0.29 7.25 7.11
N VAL A 110 0.34 6.73 8.33
CA VAL A 110 0.18 7.52 9.54
C VAL A 110 1.55 7.99 10.00
N GLU A 111 1.63 9.21 10.52
CA GLU A 111 2.87 9.73 11.08
C GLU A 111 3.40 8.81 12.17
N ARG A 112 4.70 8.58 12.16
CA ARG A 112 5.32 7.69 13.15
C ARG A 112 5.13 8.19 14.57
N SER A 113 5.08 9.50 14.75
CA SER A 113 4.88 10.07 16.08
C SER A 113 3.53 9.65 16.65
N TYR A 114 2.48 9.68 15.83
CA TYR A 114 1.16 9.23 16.27
C TYR A 114 1.19 7.75 16.65
N PHE A 115 1.80 6.93 15.80
CA PHE A 115 1.85 5.50 16.05
C PHE A 115 2.63 5.20 17.33
N ARG A 116 3.76 5.89 17.53
CA ARG A 116 4.56 5.69 18.74
C ARG A 116 3.79 6.07 19.99
N GLU A 117 3.10 7.20 19.95
CA GLU A 117 2.35 7.67 21.11
C GLU A 117 1.22 6.71 21.46
N THR A 118 0.46 6.29 20.45
CA THR A 118 -0.64 5.36 20.72
C THR A 118 -0.13 4.00 21.19
N SER A 119 0.99 3.54 20.63
CA SER A 119 1.55 2.25 21.05
C SER A 119 2.08 2.28 22.48
N SER A 120 2.50 3.45 22.96
CA SER A 120 2.99 3.60 24.33
C SER A 120 1.88 3.96 25.32
N GLY A 121 0.63 3.98 24.87
CA GLY A 121 -0.50 4.27 25.73
C GLY A 121 -0.84 5.74 25.87
N LYS A 122 -0.11 6.61 25.19
CA LYS A 122 -0.43 8.03 25.22
C LYS A 122 -1.58 8.31 24.27
N ILE A 123 -2.30 9.40 24.57
CA ILE A 123 -3.40 9.84 23.72
C ILE A 123 -2.93 11.05 22.94
N PRO A 124 -2.69 10.92 21.63
CA PRO A 124 -2.27 12.07 20.84
C PRO A 124 -3.37 13.12 20.75
N GLN A 125 -2.98 14.34 20.52
CA GLN A 125 -3.95 15.40 20.30
C GLN A 125 -4.51 15.28 18.88
N GLY A 126 -5.81 15.44 18.76
CA GLY A 126 -6.47 15.36 17.48
C GLY A 126 -6.84 13.93 17.11
N SER A 127 -7.35 13.78 15.91
CA SER A 127 -7.81 12.50 15.43
C SER A 127 -6.74 11.84 14.59
N LEU A 128 -6.94 10.54 14.34
CA LEU A 128 -6.07 9.78 13.45
C LEU A 128 -5.87 10.49 12.11
N PHE A 129 -6.92 11.10 11.59
CA PHE A 129 -6.87 11.74 10.27
C PHE A 129 -5.99 12.99 10.26
N ASP A 130 -5.74 13.60 11.40
CA ASP A 130 -4.82 14.74 11.49
C ASP A 130 -3.38 14.30 11.22
N TYR A 131 -3.09 13.02 11.31
CA TYR A 131 -1.74 12.48 11.15
C TYR A 131 -1.63 11.57 9.94
N LEU A 132 -2.61 11.59 9.06
CA LEU A 132 -2.66 10.67 7.93
C LEU A 132 -2.24 11.36 6.64
N HIS A 133 -1.32 10.72 5.93
CA HIS A 133 -0.96 11.07 4.56
C HIS A 133 -1.62 10.05 3.63
N ASP A 134 -2.59 10.51 2.85
CA ASP A 134 -3.17 9.64 1.83
C ASP A 134 -2.11 9.25 0.83
N PHE A 135 -2.30 8.13 0.15
CA PHE A 135 -1.47 7.83 -1.01
C PHE A 135 -1.83 8.76 -2.15
N LYS A 136 -0.81 9.16 -2.91
CA LYS A 136 -1.04 10.00 -4.09
C LYS A 136 -1.84 9.25 -5.14
N GLN A 137 -1.62 7.95 -5.25
CA GLN A 137 -2.21 7.15 -6.30
C GLN A 137 -2.11 5.68 -5.91
N HIS A 138 -3.17 4.93 -6.19
CA HIS A 138 -3.15 3.47 -6.10
C HIS A 138 -2.92 2.94 -7.50
N VAL A 139 -1.91 2.09 -7.65
CA VAL A 139 -1.55 1.53 -8.95
C VAL A 139 -1.55 0.03 -8.87
N THR A 140 -1.66 -0.60 -10.03
CA THR A 140 -1.56 -2.05 -10.15
C THR A 140 -0.55 -2.37 -11.22
N PHE A 141 0.17 -3.47 -11.01
CA PHE A 141 1.12 -3.97 -11.99
C PHE A 141 0.85 -5.45 -12.14
N GLU A 142 0.92 -5.90 -13.38
CA GLU A 142 0.77 -7.31 -13.68
C GLU A 142 2.09 -7.82 -14.22
N PRO A 143 2.54 -8.99 -13.74
CA PRO A 143 3.77 -9.56 -14.27
C PRO A 143 3.55 -9.97 -15.72
N SER A 144 4.60 -9.86 -16.50
CA SER A 144 4.55 -10.33 -17.88
C SER A 144 4.30 -11.82 -17.89
N ARG A 145 3.49 -12.26 -18.82
CA ARG A 145 3.23 -13.69 -18.95
C ARG A 145 4.39 -14.35 -19.67
N TRP A 146 4.70 -15.53 -19.20
CA TRP A 146 5.62 -16.37 -19.93
C TRP A 146 4.91 -16.91 -21.16
N VAL A 147 5.48 -16.65 -22.30
CA VAL A 147 5.01 -17.27 -23.54
C VAL A 147 5.93 -18.44 -23.83
N TRP A 148 5.37 -19.63 -23.70
CA TRP A 148 6.15 -20.82 -23.86
C TRP A 148 5.91 -21.43 -25.23
N GLY A 149 6.96 -21.83 -25.92
CA GLY A 149 6.83 -22.39 -27.25
C GLY A 149 8.16 -22.86 -27.77
N PRO A 150 8.23 -23.13 -29.08
CA PRO A 150 9.49 -23.54 -29.69
C PRO A 150 10.58 -22.51 -29.46
N ALA A 151 11.82 -22.98 -29.48
CA ALA A 151 12.95 -22.11 -29.14
C ALA A 151 13.08 -20.95 -30.12
N ASP A 152 12.60 -21.11 -31.34
CA ASP A 152 12.66 -20.07 -32.34
C ASP A 152 11.46 -19.12 -32.29
N ALA A 153 10.50 -19.39 -31.44
CA ALA A 153 9.34 -18.53 -31.30
C ALA A 153 9.71 -17.29 -30.50
N PRO A 154 9.07 -16.14 -30.83
CA PRO A 154 9.29 -14.96 -30.01
C PRO A 154 8.85 -15.24 -28.57
N GLN A 155 9.68 -14.84 -27.65
CA GLN A 155 9.38 -15.03 -26.23
C GLN A 155 9.05 -13.69 -25.64
N ASP A 156 7.90 -13.61 -25.04
CA ASP A 156 7.58 -12.46 -24.22
C ASP A 156 8.24 -12.68 -22.88
N VAL A 157 9.50 -12.32 -22.80
CA VAL A 157 10.25 -12.53 -21.57
C VAL A 157 9.64 -11.71 -20.46
N PRO A 158 9.23 -12.33 -19.39
CA PRO A 158 8.58 -11.58 -18.34
C PRO A 158 9.51 -10.56 -17.74
N LYS A 159 8.90 -9.45 -17.40
CA LYS A 159 9.57 -8.41 -16.67
C LYS A 159 9.39 -8.65 -15.18
N ASP A 160 9.64 -9.85 -14.77
CA ASP A 160 9.50 -10.19 -13.36
C ASP A 160 10.65 -9.53 -12.60
N PRO A 161 10.38 -8.42 -11.90
CA PRO A 161 11.45 -7.69 -11.24
C PRO A 161 12.06 -8.45 -10.07
N THR A 162 11.43 -9.52 -9.65
CA THR A 162 11.97 -10.28 -8.53
C THR A 162 13.06 -11.25 -8.95
N ARG A 163 13.29 -11.39 -10.24
CA ARG A 163 14.25 -12.36 -10.74
C ARG A 163 15.61 -11.76 -11.03
N HIS A 164 15.79 -10.53 -10.77
CA HIS A 164 17.07 -9.87 -11.02
C HIS A 164 17.96 -9.85 -9.82
#